data_4810a0e7a5c7ba08f45f228b9bb1d2d7
#
_entry.id   4810a0e7a5c7ba08f45f228b9bb1d2d7
#
_cell.length_a   1.000
_cell.length_b   1.000
_cell.length_c   1.000
_cell.angle_alpha   90.00
_cell.angle_beta   90.00
_cell.angle_gamma   90.00
#
_symmetry.space_group_name_H-M   'P 1'
#
loop_
_entity.id
_entity.type
_entity.pdbx_description
1 polymer ?
#
loop_
_entity_poly.entity_id
_entity_poly.type
_entity_poly.pdbx_seq_one_letter_code
_entity_poly.pdbx_strand_id
1 'polypeptide(L)'
;MSKSPELGVCYYPEHWPEEMWITDAENMIKNGISWVRIAEFAWSRIEPSSGVFDWNWLDKIVDILGSNGLKIVMCTPTATPPKWLVDQMPDMVAIDENGQARKFGSRRHYSFSHIGYQKESQRITKAVAERYGQNNFVKAWQTDNEFGCHETTYSWCLS
;
A
#
# COMPACT_ATOMS: atom_id res chain seq x y z
N MET A 1 0.78 -34.52 -8.23
CA MET A 1 1.88 -34.07 -7.35
C MET A 1 1.39 -32.83 -6.62
N SER A 2 1.26 -32.87 -5.28
CA SER A 2 0.94 -31.68 -4.51
C SER A 2 2.15 -30.73 -4.59
N LYS A 3 1.92 -29.48 -5.03
CA LYS A 3 2.99 -28.47 -4.97
C LYS A 3 3.25 -28.16 -3.50
N SER A 4 4.51 -28.09 -3.09
CA SER A 4 4.88 -27.61 -1.76
C SER A 4 4.38 -26.17 -1.58
N PRO A 5 3.99 -25.76 -0.37
CA PRO A 5 3.67 -24.38 -0.08
C PRO A 5 4.83 -23.46 -0.43
N GLU A 6 4.54 -22.31 -1.02
CA GLU A 6 5.52 -21.26 -1.27
C GLU A 6 5.52 -20.27 -0.09
N LEU A 7 6.72 -19.84 0.32
CA LEU A 7 6.88 -18.85 1.38
C LEU A 7 6.81 -17.43 0.83
N GLY A 8 6.14 -16.54 1.55
CA GLY A 8 6.10 -15.12 1.25
C GLY A 8 6.27 -14.25 2.49
N VAL A 9 6.73 -13.03 2.28
CA VAL A 9 6.89 -12.02 3.32
C VAL A 9 6.30 -10.68 2.90
N CYS A 10 5.98 -9.83 3.87
CA CYS A 10 5.74 -8.42 3.64
C CYS A 10 7.07 -7.70 3.69
N TYR A 11 7.31 -6.81 2.74
CA TYR A 11 8.51 -6.00 2.68
C TYR A 11 8.15 -4.54 2.46
N TYR A 12 8.81 -3.66 3.20
CA TYR A 12 8.57 -2.23 3.19
C TYR A 12 9.83 -1.50 2.72
N PRO A 13 10.14 -1.52 1.42
CA PRO A 13 11.37 -0.91 0.89
C PRO A 13 11.46 0.59 1.21
N GLU A 14 10.32 1.24 1.35
CA GLU A 14 10.23 2.65 1.74
C GLU A 14 10.77 2.96 3.15
N HIS A 15 10.98 1.95 3.99
CA HIS A 15 11.54 2.09 5.34
C HIS A 15 13.05 1.82 5.42
N TRP A 16 13.66 1.36 4.32
CA TRP A 16 15.05 0.95 4.29
C TRP A 16 15.85 1.78 3.30
N PRO A 17 17.15 2.00 3.55
CA PRO A 17 18.06 2.60 2.58
C PRO A 17 18.13 1.79 1.27
N GLU A 18 18.17 2.45 0.14
CA GLU A 18 18.14 1.78 -1.17
C GLU A 18 19.30 0.81 -1.41
N GLU A 19 20.45 1.08 -0.80
CA GLU A 19 21.64 0.22 -0.86
C GLU A 19 21.43 -1.16 -0.23
N MET A 20 20.43 -1.32 0.63
CA MET A 20 20.09 -2.60 1.25
C MET A 20 19.20 -3.48 0.37
N TRP A 21 18.46 -2.92 -0.56
CA TRP A 21 17.40 -3.62 -1.29
C TRP A 21 17.88 -4.84 -2.07
N ILE A 22 19.08 -4.76 -2.68
CA ILE A 22 19.66 -5.90 -3.41
C ILE A 22 20.01 -7.04 -2.44
N THR A 23 20.70 -6.70 -1.34
CA THR A 23 21.09 -7.66 -0.31
C THR A 23 19.85 -8.30 0.34
N ASP A 24 18.79 -7.53 0.58
CA ASP A 24 17.54 -8.04 1.13
C ASP A 24 16.88 -9.04 0.17
N ALA A 25 16.80 -8.71 -1.13
CA ALA A 25 16.27 -9.60 -2.16
C ALA A 25 17.07 -10.93 -2.24
N GLU A 26 18.40 -10.85 -2.25
CA GLU A 26 19.28 -12.02 -2.25
C GLU A 26 19.08 -12.88 -0.99
N ASN A 27 18.96 -12.25 0.19
CA ASN A 27 18.71 -12.94 1.45
C ASN A 27 17.33 -13.62 1.46
N MET A 28 16.29 -12.99 0.91
CA MET A 28 14.97 -13.61 0.77
C MET A 28 15.07 -14.90 -0.05
N ILE A 29 15.67 -14.84 -1.23
CA ILE A 29 15.86 -16.02 -2.10
C ILE A 29 16.68 -17.11 -1.39
N LYS A 30 17.80 -16.74 -0.76
CA LYS A 30 18.66 -17.69 -0.01
C LYS A 30 17.91 -18.43 1.11
N ASN A 31 16.92 -17.79 1.71
CA ASN A 31 16.08 -18.37 2.75
C ASN A 31 14.80 -19.05 2.22
N GLY A 32 14.69 -19.26 0.90
CA GLY A 32 13.57 -19.98 0.28
C GLY A 32 12.27 -19.17 0.15
N ILE A 33 12.34 -17.86 0.33
CA ILE A 33 11.19 -16.96 0.09
C ILE A 33 11.04 -16.78 -1.42
N SER A 34 9.82 -16.95 -1.91
CA SER A 34 9.50 -16.83 -3.35
C SER A 34 8.47 -15.74 -3.66
N TRP A 35 7.77 -15.24 -2.64
CA TRP A 35 6.79 -14.18 -2.76
C TRP A 35 7.12 -13.01 -1.86
N VAL A 36 6.85 -11.80 -2.33
CA VAL A 36 7.02 -10.58 -1.55
C VAL A 36 5.84 -9.66 -1.79
N ARG A 37 5.26 -9.14 -0.70
CA ARG A 37 4.17 -8.16 -0.75
C ARG A 37 4.73 -6.78 -0.43
N ILE A 38 4.41 -5.77 -1.28
CA ILE A 38 4.94 -4.42 -1.17
C ILE A 38 3.86 -3.36 -1.39
N ALA A 39 4.13 -2.14 -0.97
CA ALA A 39 3.43 -0.89 -1.26
C ALA A 39 2.09 -0.66 -0.55
N GLU A 40 1.65 -1.49 0.39
CA GLU A 40 0.34 -1.34 1.05
C GLU A 40 0.17 -0.05 1.85
N PHE A 41 1.26 0.59 2.25
CA PHE A 41 1.26 1.84 3.03
C PHE A 41 2.00 2.98 2.34
N ALA A 42 2.29 2.83 1.05
CA ALA A 42 3.23 3.71 0.34
C ALA A 42 2.59 4.90 -0.38
N TRP A 43 1.29 5.22 -0.15
CA TRP A 43 0.61 6.29 -0.91
C TRP A 43 1.35 7.62 -0.83
N SER A 44 1.73 8.06 0.35
CA SER A 44 2.44 9.34 0.53
C SER A 44 3.81 9.38 -0.16
N ARG A 45 4.46 8.22 -0.37
CA ARG A 45 5.73 8.14 -1.09
C ARG A 45 5.53 8.02 -2.60
N ILE A 46 4.45 7.35 -3.03
CA ILE A 46 4.06 7.27 -4.45
C ILE A 46 3.58 8.62 -4.95
N GLU A 47 2.80 9.33 -4.13
CA GLU A 47 2.20 10.61 -4.44
C GLU A 47 2.43 11.60 -3.29
N PRO A 48 3.61 12.24 -3.24
CA PRO A 48 3.98 13.16 -2.16
C PRO A 48 3.13 14.44 -2.11
N SER A 49 2.51 14.82 -3.21
CA SER A 49 1.50 15.88 -3.29
C SER A 49 0.48 15.55 -4.37
N SER A 50 -0.71 16.12 -4.28
CA SER A 50 -1.84 15.82 -5.17
C SER A 50 -1.47 15.89 -6.65
N GLY A 51 -1.59 14.78 -7.37
CA GLY A 51 -1.30 14.65 -8.79
C GLY A 51 0.20 14.56 -9.15
N VAL A 52 1.11 14.66 -8.18
CA VAL A 52 2.55 14.54 -8.40
C VAL A 52 3.02 13.17 -7.96
N PHE A 53 3.40 12.34 -8.92
CA PHE A 53 3.83 10.97 -8.66
C PHE A 53 5.36 10.84 -8.68
N ASP A 54 5.90 10.11 -7.70
CA ASP A 54 7.27 9.59 -7.69
C ASP A 54 7.24 8.06 -7.82
N TRP A 55 7.43 7.59 -9.04
CA TRP A 55 7.48 6.16 -9.34
C TRP A 55 8.90 5.59 -9.30
N ASN A 56 9.93 6.44 -9.30
CA ASN A 56 11.32 6.00 -9.52
C ASN A 56 11.77 4.94 -8.51
N TRP A 57 11.49 5.16 -7.24
CA TRP A 57 11.86 4.23 -6.19
C TRP A 57 11.08 2.89 -6.28
N LEU A 58 9.78 2.96 -6.65
CA LEU A 58 8.94 1.78 -6.73
C LEU A 58 9.26 0.95 -7.98
N ASP A 59 9.55 1.59 -9.11
CA ASP A 59 10.05 0.91 -10.30
C ASP A 59 11.35 0.18 -10.00
N LYS A 60 12.30 0.86 -9.36
CA LYS A 60 13.61 0.31 -9.02
C LYS A 60 13.49 -0.92 -8.11
N ILE A 61 12.64 -0.86 -7.07
CA ILE A 61 12.49 -2.02 -6.17
C ILE A 61 11.75 -3.18 -6.85
N VAL A 62 10.74 -2.90 -7.69
CA VAL A 62 10.06 -3.93 -8.48
C VAL A 62 11.05 -4.68 -9.38
N ASP A 63 11.95 -3.95 -10.04
CA ASP A 63 12.98 -4.54 -10.89
C ASP A 63 14.00 -5.34 -10.07
N ILE A 64 14.45 -4.83 -8.93
CA ILE A 64 15.39 -5.56 -8.05
C ILE A 64 14.76 -6.87 -7.56
N LEU A 65 13.58 -6.83 -6.99
CA LEU A 65 12.89 -8.01 -6.45
C LEU A 65 12.62 -9.04 -7.55
N GLY A 66 12.06 -8.59 -8.68
CA GLY A 66 11.71 -9.45 -9.80
C GLY A 66 12.92 -10.08 -10.49
N SER A 67 13.99 -9.31 -10.73
CA SER A 67 15.24 -9.81 -11.33
C SER A 67 15.97 -10.81 -10.44
N ASN A 68 15.76 -10.76 -9.12
CA ASN A 68 16.25 -11.78 -8.18
C ASN A 68 15.33 -13.02 -8.10
N GLY A 69 14.24 -13.07 -8.87
CA GLY A 69 13.36 -14.24 -8.94
C GLY A 69 12.18 -14.23 -7.96
N LEU A 70 11.95 -13.14 -7.24
CA LEU A 70 10.80 -12.98 -6.37
C LEU A 70 9.52 -12.66 -7.16
N LYS A 71 8.41 -13.26 -6.77
CA LYS A 71 7.08 -12.97 -7.28
C LYS A 71 6.46 -11.86 -6.43
N ILE A 72 5.97 -10.80 -7.05
CA ILE A 72 5.48 -9.64 -6.35
C ILE A 72 3.96 -9.69 -6.20
N VAL A 73 3.48 -9.48 -4.97
CA VAL A 73 2.11 -9.06 -4.65
C VAL A 73 2.13 -7.54 -4.52
N MET A 74 1.58 -6.86 -5.51
CA MET A 74 1.44 -5.40 -5.49
C MET A 74 0.19 -5.01 -4.70
N CYS A 75 0.33 -4.10 -3.76
CA CYS A 75 -0.81 -3.60 -2.98
C CYS A 75 -1.32 -2.27 -3.52
N THR A 76 -2.64 -2.06 -3.41
CA THR A 76 -3.18 -0.70 -3.52
C THR A 76 -2.87 0.04 -2.21
N PRO A 77 -2.36 1.27 -2.24
CA PRO A 77 -1.85 1.94 -1.04
C PRO A 77 -2.95 2.66 -0.23
N THR A 78 -4.20 2.24 -0.40
CA THR A 78 -5.39 2.95 0.10
C THR A 78 -5.54 2.93 1.62
N ALA A 79 -4.86 2.00 2.31
CA ALA A 79 -4.93 1.89 3.77
C ALA A 79 -4.30 3.06 4.54
N THR A 80 -3.49 3.90 3.87
CA THR A 80 -2.82 5.05 4.48
C THR A 80 -2.90 6.28 3.59
N PRO A 81 -4.07 6.93 3.51
CA PRO A 81 -4.19 8.17 2.76
C PRO A 81 -3.19 9.21 3.26
N PRO A 82 -2.53 9.95 2.35
CA PRO A 82 -1.48 10.90 2.70
C PRO A 82 -2.02 12.13 3.42
N LYS A 83 -1.12 12.82 4.13
CA LYS A 83 -1.48 14.02 4.92
C LYS A 83 -2.14 15.11 4.07
N TRP A 84 -1.63 15.35 2.85
CA TRP A 84 -2.20 16.35 1.95
C TRP A 84 -3.67 16.07 1.60
N LEU A 85 -4.06 14.79 1.50
CA LEU A 85 -5.44 14.39 1.21
C LEU A 85 -6.36 14.69 2.40
N VAL A 86 -5.89 14.39 3.63
CA VAL A 86 -6.62 14.72 4.86
C VAL A 86 -6.76 16.23 5.02
N ASP A 87 -5.74 17.02 4.65
CA ASP A 87 -5.80 18.48 4.72
C ASP A 87 -6.78 19.09 3.70
N GLN A 88 -6.93 18.45 2.53
CA GLN A 88 -7.90 18.87 1.52
C GLN A 88 -9.33 18.45 1.86
N MET A 89 -9.50 17.33 2.54
CA MET A 89 -10.80 16.76 2.91
C MET A 89 -10.82 16.34 4.39
N PRO A 90 -10.80 17.29 5.33
CA PRO A 90 -10.73 16.95 6.77
C PRO A 90 -11.98 16.20 7.27
N ASP A 91 -13.09 16.29 6.57
CA ASP A 91 -14.34 15.58 6.85
C ASP A 91 -14.28 14.08 6.46
N MET A 92 -13.25 13.65 5.75
CA MET A 92 -13.05 12.20 5.47
C MET A 92 -12.61 11.41 6.70
N VAL A 93 -12.23 12.07 7.79
CA VAL A 93 -11.74 11.40 8.98
C VAL A 93 -12.88 10.65 9.69
N ALA A 94 -12.62 9.42 10.09
CA ALA A 94 -13.59 8.61 10.80
C ALA A 94 -13.88 9.20 12.19
N ILE A 95 -15.14 9.14 12.61
CA ILE A 95 -15.62 9.56 13.93
C ILE A 95 -15.87 8.30 14.75
N ASP A 96 -15.38 8.25 15.98
CA ASP A 96 -15.62 7.14 16.89
C ASP A 96 -17.00 7.23 17.56
N GLU A 97 -17.35 6.23 18.39
CA GLU A 97 -18.62 6.15 19.08
C GLU A 97 -18.86 7.27 20.11
N ASN A 98 -17.80 7.96 20.53
CA ASN A 98 -17.85 9.09 21.44
C ASN A 98 -17.94 10.44 20.70
N GLY A 99 -18.07 10.42 19.39
CA GLY A 99 -18.10 11.61 18.54
C GLY A 99 -16.73 12.26 18.32
N GLN A 100 -15.63 11.56 18.59
CA GLN A 100 -14.29 12.10 18.42
C GLN A 100 -13.71 11.71 17.05
N ALA A 101 -13.16 12.70 16.36
CA ALA A 101 -12.48 12.49 15.10
C ALA A 101 -11.12 11.77 15.30
N ARG A 102 -10.85 10.74 14.50
CA ARG A 102 -9.54 10.12 14.48
C ARG A 102 -8.49 11.09 13.96
N LYS A 103 -7.25 10.91 14.42
CA LYS A 103 -6.14 11.80 14.02
C LYS A 103 -5.33 11.18 12.90
N PHE A 104 -4.78 12.02 12.02
CA PHE A 104 -3.79 11.60 11.04
C PHE A 104 -2.63 10.86 11.74
N GLY A 105 -2.12 9.82 11.08
CA GLY A 105 -1.05 8.97 11.63
C GLY A 105 -1.56 7.79 12.46
N SER A 106 -2.85 7.79 12.85
CA SER A 106 -3.47 6.56 13.33
C SER A 106 -3.80 5.64 12.15
N ARG A 107 -3.74 4.34 12.39
CA ARG A 107 -4.10 3.37 11.35
C ARG A 107 -5.60 3.48 11.06
N ARG A 108 -5.96 3.56 9.76
CA ARG A 108 -7.34 3.67 9.28
C ARG A 108 -8.11 4.83 9.91
N HIS A 109 -7.55 6.02 9.78
CA HIS A 109 -8.15 7.24 10.31
C HIS A 109 -9.28 7.82 9.45
N TYR A 110 -9.62 7.19 8.34
CA TYR A 110 -10.61 7.65 7.36
C TYR A 110 -11.90 6.83 7.39
N SER A 111 -12.99 7.44 6.92
CA SER A 111 -14.27 6.76 6.71
C SER A 111 -14.31 6.10 5.34
N PHE A 112 -14.59 4.80 5.29
CA PHE A 112 -14.79 4.06 4.04
C PHE A 112 -15.98 4.56 3.21
N SER A 113 -16.96 5.17 3.87
CA SER A 113 -18.19 5.70 3.24
C SER A 113 -17.97 7.07 2.60
N HIS A 114 -16.90 7.78 2.94
CA HIS A 114 -16.68 9.13 2.46
C HIS A 114 -16.45 9.18 0.95
N ILE A 115 -17.33 9.85 0.21
CA ILE A 115 -17.35 9.85 -1.26
C ILE A 115 -16.05 10.41 -1.87
N GLY A 116 -15.49 11.47 -1.25
CA GLY A 116 -14.21 12.04 -1.70
C GLY A 116 -13.06 11.05 -1.53
N TYR A 117 -12.98 10.38 -0.38
CA TYR A 117 -11.99 9.34 -0.15
C TYR A 117 -12.12 8.18 -1.16
N GLN A 118 -13.34 7.72 -1.43
CA GLN A 118 -13.59 6.67 -2.42
C GLN A 118 -13.09 7.05 -3.83
N LYS A 119 -13.35 8.28 -4.27
CA LYS A 119 -12.86 8.78 -5.56
C LYS A 119 -11.34 8.82 -5.63
N GLU A 120 -10.69 9.31 -4.59
CA GLU A 120 -9.23 9.37 -4.52
C GLU A 120 -8.60 7.96 -4.42
N SER A 121 -9.23 7.05 -3.68
CA SER A 121 -8.81 5.64 -3.62
C SER A 121 -8.91 4.95 -4.98
N GLN A 122 -9.97 5.22 -5.74
CA GLN A 122 -10.11 4.73 -7.12
C GLN A 122 -9.04 5.33 -8.03
N ARG A 123 -8.76 6.62 -7.90
CA ARG A 123 -7.76 7.33 -8.72
C ARG A 123 -6.36 6.75 -8.50
N ILE A 124 -5.91 6.63 -7.25
CA ILE A 124 -4.57 6.08 -6.96
C ILE A 124 -4.48 4.60 -7.33
N THR A 125 -5.51 3.82 -7.06
CA THR A 125 -5.57 2.40 -7.46
C THR A 125 -5.42 2.25 -8.97
N LYS A 126 -6.14 3.08 -9.74
CA LYS A 126 -6.03 3.09 -11.21
C LYS A 126 -4.62 3.43 -11.66
N ALA A 127 -3.99 4.47 -11.10
CA ALA A 127 -2.63 4.86 -11.45
C ALA A 127 -1.61 3.75 -11.19
N VAL A 128 -1.69 3.07 -10.05
CA VAL A 128 -0.83 1.91 -9.74
C VAL A 128 -1.11 0.74 -10.69
N ALA A 129 -2.38 0.46 -10.98
CA ALA A 129 -2.76 -0.62 -11.89
C ALA A 129 -2.33 -0.37 -13.35
N GLU A 130 -2.46 0.86 -13.83
CA GLU A 130 -2.00 1.25 -15.17
C GLU A 130 -0.48 1.10 -15.31
N ARG A 131 0.28 1.41 -14.25
CA ARG A 131 1.74 1.30 -14.27
C ARG A 131 2.23 -0.13 -14.18
N TYR A 132 1.67 -0.95 -13.30
CA TYR A 132 2.20 -2.28 -12.98
C TYR A 132 1.35 -3.45 -13.47
N GLY A 133 0.18 -3.20 -14.04
CA GLY A 133 -0.75 -4.25 -14.46
C GLY A 133 -0.22 -5.19 -15.56
N GLN A 134 0.75 -4.74 -16.33
CA GLN A 134 1.43 -5.54 -17.37
C GLN A 134 2.88 -5.90 -16.97
N ASN A 135 3.31 -5.57 -15.75
CA ASN A 135 4.65 -5.89 -15.29
C ASN A 135 4.78 -7.40 -15.00
N ASN A 136 5.76 -8.04 -15.67
CA ASN A 136 5.95 -9.48 -15.58
C ASN A 136 6.34 -10.00 -14.19
N PHE A 137 6.81 -9.16 -13.29
CA PHE A 137 7.19 -9.54 -11.93
C PHE A 137 5.99 -9.47 -10.97
N VAL A 138 4.97 -8.67 -11.27
CA VAL A 138 3.74 -8.59 -10.48
C VAL A 138 2.84 -9.77 -10.82
N LYS A 139 2.66 -10.68 -9.87
CA LYS A 139 1.92 -11.93 -10.05
C LYS A 139 0.58 -11.97 -9.32
N ALA A 140 0.38 -11.07 -8.38
CA ALA A 140 -0.87 -10.96 -7.63
C ALA A 140 -1.09 -9.51 -7.13
N TRP A 141 -2.31 -9.22 -6.73
CA TRP A 141 -2.73 -7.94 -6.18
C TRP A 141 -3.40 -8.12 -4.84
N GLN A 142 -3.11 -7.19 -3.91
CA GLN A 142 -3.88 -7.01 -2.69
C GLN A 142 -4.61 -5.67 -2.76
N THR A 143 -5.92 -5.69 -2.58
CA THR A 143 -6.74 -4.48 -2.51
C THR A 143 -6.87 -4.05 -1.07
N ASP A 144 -6.42 -2.84 -0.73
CA ASP A 144 -6.44 -2.31 0.64
C ASP A 144 -5.70 -3.21 1.66
N ASN A 145 -5.88 -3.00 2.95
CA ASN A 145 -5.28 -3.80 4.01
C ASN A 145 -6.14 -3.83 5.28
N GLU A 146 -6.41 -5.02 5.82
CA GLU A 146 -7.01 -5.25 7.14
C GLU A 146 -8.29 -4.45 7.42
N PHE A 147 -9.32 -4.61 6.61
CA PHE A 147 -10.64 -4.00 6.85
C PHE A 147 -11.15 -4.31 8.26
N GLY A 148 -11.59 -3.26 8.99
CA GLY A 148 -12.12 -3.39 10.35
C GLY A 148 -11.08 -3.57 11.45
N CYS A 149 -9.80 -3.49 11.15
CA CYS A 149 -8.74 -3.52 12.14
C CYS A 149 -8.74 -2.26 13.02
N HIS A 150 -8.28 -2.37 14.28
CA HIS A 150 -8.14 -1.23 15.22
C HIS A 150 -9.46 -0.48 15.49
N GLU A 151 -10.56 -1.22 15.65
CA GLU A 151 -11.90 -0.65 15.92
C GLU A 151 -12.35 0.36 14.85
N THR A 152 -11.97 0.15 13.60
CA THR A 152 -12.27 1.05 12.49
C THR A 152 -13.37 0.52 11.57
N THR A 153 -14.13 -0.48 12.02
CA THR A 153 -15.21 -1.09 11.24
C THR A 153 -16.35 -0.09 10.99
N TYR A 154 -16.61 0.77 11.96
CA TYR A 154 -17.68 1.75 11.89
C TYR A 154 -17.13 3.18 12.01
N SER A 155 -17.81 4.12 11.38
CA SER A 155 -17.63 5.54 11.57
C SER A 155 -19.01 6.18 11.78
N TRP A 156 -19.10 7.07 12.76
CA TRP A 156 -20.31 7.86 13.06
C TRP A 156 -20.27 9.23 12.38
N CYS A 157 -19.49 9.38 11.31
CA CYS A 157 -19.48 10.59 10.49
C CYS A 157 -20.78 10.70 9.64
N LEU A 158 -21.07 11.92 9.18
CA LEU A 158 -22.24 12.20 8.34
C LEU A 158 -22.02 11.90 6.84
N SER A 159 -21.03 11.11 6.50
CA SER A 159 -20.67 10.77 5.10
C SER A 159 -21.47 9.58 4.58
#